data_96a72c3c4856fe3917b86de5da6c10ce
#
_entry.id   96a72c3c4856fe3917b86de5da6c10ce
#
_cell.length_a   1.000
_cell.length_b   1.000
_cell.length_c   1.000
_cell.angle_alpha   90.00
_cell.angle_beta   90.00
_cell.angle_gamma   90.00
#
_symmetry.space_group_name_H-M   'P 1'
#
loop_
_entity.id
_entity.type
_entity.pdbx_description
1 polymer ?
#
loop_
_entity_poly.entity_id
_entity_poly.type
_entity_poly.pdbx_seq_one_letter_code
_entity_poly.pdbx_strand_id
1 'polypeptide(L)'
;SGDKILKIEAVLSGTLNYIFNKISADIPFSRTIKMAQEERYSEPDPRIDLSGKDVIRKLVILAREAGYHIEQEDVEKNLFVPNDFFEGSLDDFWKRVPSLDADFEARRQVLEKEHKHWRFVAKLEDGKASVGLQEVGANHPFYGLEGSNNIILLTTERYKEYPMMIQGYGAGAGVTAAGVFADIMS
;
A
#
# COMPACT_ATOMS: atom_id res chain seq x y z
N SER A 1 -6.99 0.75 31.89
CA SER A 1 -6.08 1.68 31.25
C SER A 1 -5.75 1.22 29.82
N GLY A 2 -5.84 2.11 28.87
CA GLY A 2 -5.60 1.81 27.49
C GLY A 2 -4.13 1.59 27.15
N ASP A 3 -3.88 0.84 26.11
CA ASP A 3 -2.57 0.71 25.47
C ASP A 3 -2.41 1.84 24.45
N LYS A 4 -1.16 2.22 24.17
CA LYS A 4 -0.87 3.28 23.19
C LYS A 4 -0.36 2.67 21.89
N ILE A 5 -0.93 3.12 20.76
CA ILE A 5 -0.46 2.73 19.44
C ILE A 5 0.76 3.59 19.09
N LEU A 6 1.90 2.94 18.88
CA LEU A 6 3.18 3.60 18.59
C LEU A 6 3.47 3.64 17.09
N LYS A 7 3.05 2.61 16.36
CA LYS A 7 3.32 2.49 14.93
C LYS A 7 2.19 1.73 14.23
N ILE A 8 1.84 2.20 13.05
CA ILE A 8 0.96 1.50 12.11
C ILE A 8 1.77 1.30 10.84
N GLU A 9 1.76 0.07 10.32
CA GLU A 9 2.39 -0.25 9.04
C GLU A 9 1.40 -1.15 8.29
N ALA A 10 1.04 -0.78 7.06
CA ALA A 10 -0.09 -1.44 6.42
C ALA A 10 -0.01 -1.47 4.89
N VAL A 11 -0.61 -2.51 4.31
CA VAL A 11 -0.96 -2.57 2.89
C VAL A 11 -2.47 -2.41 2.82
N LEU A 12 -2.95 -1.28 2.32
CA LEU A 12 -4.35 -0.87 2.35
C LEU A 12 -5.01 -0.83 0.97
N SER A 13 -4.25 -1.00 -0.12
CA SER A 13 -4.78 -1.04 -1.48
C SER A 13 -4.74 -2.44 -2.04
N GLY A 14 -5.90 -3.05 -2.23
CA GLY A 14 -6.01 -4.34 -2.90
C GLY A 14 -5.53 -4.26 -4.35
N THR A 15 -5.85 -3.17 -5.05
CA THR A 15 -5.43 -2.94 -6.44
C THR A 15 -3.91 -2.93 -6.56
N LEU A 16 -3.24 -2.14 -5.73
CA LEU A 16 -1.78 -2.04 -5.81
C LEU A 16 -1.11 -3.33 -5.38
N ASN A 17 -1.65 -4.03 -4.37
CA ASN A 17 -1.11 -5.34 -4.01
C ASN A 17 -1.26 -6.35 -5.15
N TYR A 18 -2.41 -6.34 -5.83
CA TYR A 18 -2.63 -7.16 -7.01
C TYR A 18 -1.59 -6.88 -8.10
N ILE A 19 -1.36 -5.61 -8.42
CA ILE A 19 -0.38 -5.19 -9.44
C ILE A 19 1.00 -5.77 -9.12
N PHE A 20 1.49 -5.57 -7.91
CA PHE A 20 2.83 -6.01 -7.53
C PHE A 20 2.94 -7.51 -7.28
N ASN A 21 1.83 -8.21 -7.14
CA ASN A 21 1.81 -9.68 -7.18
C ASN A 21 1.82 -10.23 -8.60
N LYS A 22 1.25 -9.51 -9.57
CA LYS A 22 1.15 -9.97 -10.97
C LYS A 22 2.38 -9.66 -11.81
N ILE A 23 3.10 -8.61 -11.48
CA ILE A 23 4.29 -8.21 -12.25
C ILE A 23 5.29 -9.37 -12.31
N SER A 24 5.78 -9.67 -13.51
CA SER A 24 6.74 -10.76 -13.74
C SER A 24 7.54 -10.49 -15.01
N ALA A 25 8.48 -11.38 -15.34
CA ALA A 25 9.22 -11.29 -16.59
C ALA A 25 8.29 -11.28 -17.81
N ASP A 26 7.17 -12.00 -17.73
CA ASP A 26 6.21 -12.12 -18.85
C ASP A 26 5.08 -11.12 -18.77
N ILE A 27 4.89 -10.45 -17.64
CA ILE A 27 3.81 -9.49 -17.41
C ILE A 27 4.42 -8.15 -16.97
N PRO A 28 4.65 -7.23 -17.94
CA PRO A 28 5.22 -5.92 -17.62
C PRO A 28 4.28 -5.07 -16.77
N PHE A 29 4.85 -4.06 -16.14
CA PHE A 29 4.12 -3.17 -15.24
C PHE A 29 2.84 -2.60 -15.86
N SER A 30 2.91 -2.07 -17.09
CA SER A 30 1.74 -1.51 -17.75
C SER A 30 0.63 -2.54 -17.97
N ARG A 31 1.01 -3.79 -18.25
CA ARG A 31 0.05 -4.88 -18.41
C ARG A 31 -0.65 -5.22 -17.10
N THR A 32 0.04 -5.17 -15.98
CA THR A 32 -0.59 -5.44 -14.68
C THR A 32 -1.69 -4.43 -14.34
N ILE A 33 -1.49 -3.17 -14.71
CA ILE A 33 -2.50 -2.13 -14.53
C ILE A 33 -3.74 -2.43 -15.37
N LYS A 34 -3.52 -2.84 -16.62
CA LYS A 34 -4.61 -3.21 -17.53
C LYS A 34 -5.39 -4.41 -17.00
N MET A 35 -4.69 -5.41 -16.50
CA MET A 35 -5.29 -6.59 -15.87
C MET A 35 -6.13 -6.22 -14.65
N ALA A 36 -5.61 -5.32 -13.80
CA ALA A 36 -6.34 -4.83 -12.63
C ALA A 36 -7.65 -4.15 -13.04
N GLN A 37 -7.65 -3.39 -14.13
CA GLN A 37 -8.85 -2.77 -14.67
C GLN A 37 -9.83 -3.83 -15.21
N GLU A 38 -9.34 -4.77 -15.99
CA GLU A 38 -10.15 -5.84 -16.57
C GLU A 38 -10.82 -6.71 -15.51
N GLU A 39 -10.12 -6.99 -14.42
CA GLU A 39 -10.64 -7.76 -13.30
C GLU A 39 -11.40 -6.91 -12.28
N ARG A 40 -11.59 -5.62 -12.56
CA ARG A 40 -12.37 -4.68 -11.76
C ARG A 40 -11.81 -4.42 -10.36
N TYR A 41 -10.51 -4.59 -10.16
CA TYR A 41 -9.86 -4.18 -8.93
C TYR A 41 -9.63 -2.67 -8.90
N SER A 42 -9.25 -2.08 -10.04
CA SER A 42 -9.00 -0.65 -10.10
C SER A 42 -10.25 0.15 -10.46
N GLU A 43 -10.20 1.45 -10.17
CA GLU A 43 -11.17 2.42 -10.67
C GLU A 43 -11.11 2.46 -12.22
N PRO A 44 -12.16 2.95 -12.90
CA PRO A 44 -12.12 3.09 -14.35
C PRO A 44 -10.92 3.88 -14.86
N ASP A 45 -10.51 4.91 -14.13
CA ASP A 45 -9.23 5.59 -14.33
C ASP A 45 -8.23 5.07 -13.28
N PRO A 46 -7.28 4.19 -13.64
CA PRO A 46 -6.37 3.59 -12.68
C PRO A 46 -5.41 4.59 -12.06
N ARG A 47 -5.30 5.81 -12.60
CA ARG A 47 -4.49 6.87 -11.99
C ARG A 47 -4.97 7.23 -10.59
N ILE A 48 -6.26 7.05 -10.32
CA ILE A 48 -6.83 7.25 -8.98
C ILE A 48 -6.15 6.29 -8.00
N ASP A 49 -6.05 5.00 -8.34
CA ASP A 49 -5.37 4.00 -7.52
C ASP A 49 -3.88 4.28 -7.40
N LEU A 50 -3.22 4.59 -8.53
CA LEU A 50 -1.78 4.83 -8.60
C LEU A 50 -1.36 6.10 -7.86
N SER A 51 -2.27 7.04 -7.66
CA SER A 51 -2.01 8.27 -6.88
C SER A 51 -1.89 8.01 -5.38
N GLY A 52 -2.31 6.84 -4.91
CA GLY A 52 -2.33 6.52 -3.49
C GLY A 52 -3.40 7.26 -2.70
N LYS A 53 -4.31 7.96 -3.35
CA LYS A 53 -5.33 8.80 -2.70
C LYS A 53 -6.18 8.02 -1.70
N ASP A 54 -6.63 6.83 -2.06
CA ASP A 54 -7.45 6.01 -1.17
C ASP A 54 -6.63 5.47 0.03
N VAL A 55 -5.38 5.09 -0.21
CA VAL A 55 -4.47 4.65 0.85
C VAL A 55 -4.21 5.78 1.84
N ILE A 56 -3.97 6.99 1.34
CA ILE A 56 -3.74 8.17 2.17
C ILE A 56 -4.97 8.44 3.04
N ARG A 57 -6.16 8.42 2.44
CA ARG A 57 -7.41 8.63 3.16
C ARG A 57 -7.59 7.60 4.28
N LYS A 58 -7.36 6.33 3.98
CA LYS A 58 -7.46 5.24 4.96
C LYS A 58 -6.43 5.39 6.07
N LEU A 59 -5.18 5.75 5.74
CA LEU A 59 -4.15 5.98 6.74
C LEU A 59 -4.51 7.12 7.68
N VAL A 60 -5.04 8.22 7.16
CA VAL A 60 -5.48 9.36 7.97
C VAL A 60 -6.58 8.95 8.94
N ILE A 61 -7.57 8.17 8.47
CA ILE A 61 -8.64 7.67 9.33
C ILE A 61 -8.07 6.80 10.46
N LEU A 62 -7.18 5.85 10.13
CA LEU A 62 -6.56 4.99 11.13
C LEU A 62 -5.71 5.78 12.12
N ALA A 63 -4.95 6.75 11.64
CA ALA A 63 -4.11 7.60 12.49
C ALA A 63 -4.97 8.40 13.49
N ARG A 64 -6.06 8.99 13.04
CA ARG A 64 -6.99 9.73 13.90
C ARG A 64 -7.62 8.83 14.95
N GLU A 65 -8.03 7.64 14.57
CA GLU A 65 -8.58 6.66 15.51
C GLU A 65 -7.53 6.20 16.53
N ALA A 66 -6.26 6.20 16.15
CA ALA A 66 -5.16 5.91 17.06
C ALA A 66 -4.76 7.11 17.95
N GLY A 67 -5.44 8.24 17.83
CA GLY A 67 -5.22 9.43 18.65
C GLY A 67 -4.25 10.45 18.07
N TYR A 68 -3.88 10.34 16.79
CA TYR A 68 -2.96 11.26 16.12
C TYR A 68 -3.74 12.26 15.27
N HIS A 69 -3.37 13.54 15.34
CA HIS A 69 -3.98 14.60 14.56
C HIS A 69 -3.20 14.83 13.26
N ILE A 70 -3.58 14.08 12.23
CA ILE A 70 -2.91 14.10 10.92
C ILE A 70 -3.95 14.42 9.84
N GLU A 71 -3.59 15.35 8.94
CA GLU A 71 -4.36 15.68 7.76
C GLU A 71 -3.76 15.01 6.52
N GLN A 72 -4.52 14.94 5.44
CA GLN A 72 -4.04 14.33 4.19
C GLN A 72 -2.78 15.01 3.66
N GLU A 73 -2.69 16.34 3.81
CA GLU A 73 -1.57 17.15 3.36
C GLU A 73 -0.28 16.84 4.13
N ASP A 74 -0.40 16.29 5.34
CA ASP A 74 0.74 15.94 6.18
C ASP A 74 1.39 14.61 5.78
N VAL A 75 0.74 13.82 4.93
CA VAL A 75 1.24 12.50 4.54
C VAL A 75 2.32 12.65 3.47
N GLU A 76 3.53 12.19 3.76
CA GLU A 76 4.61 12.12 2.78
C GLU A 76 4.30 11.07 1.72
N LYS A 77 4.44 11.43 0.45
CA LYS A 77 4.14 10.55 -0.68
C LYS A 77 5.39 10.20 -1.46
N ASN A 78 5.68 8.90 -1.56
CA ASN A 78 6.74 8.36 -2.39
C ASN A 78 6.10 7.47 -3.46
N LEU A 79 5.49 8.11 -4.45
CA LEU A 79 4.77 7.43 -5.51
C LEU A 79 5.76 6.83 -6.52
N PHE A 80 5.30 5.80 -7.22
CA PHE A 80 6.14 5.04 -8.16
C PHE A 80 5.83 5.32 -9.63
N VAL A 81 4.87 6.22 -9.89
CA VAL A 81 4.56 6.72 -11.23
C VAL A 81 4.88 8.21 -11.24
N PRO A 82 5.65 8.71 -12.23
CA PRO A 82 6.01 10.13 -12.30
C PRO A 82 4.78 11.04 -12.34
N ASN A 83 4.89 12.22 -11.73
CA ASN A 83 3.78 13.16 -11.58
C ASN A 83 3.10 13.55 -12.89
N ASP A 84 3.87 13.69 -13.96
CA ASP A 84 3.33 14.11 -15.26
C ASP A 84 2.43 13.04 -15.92
N PHE A 85 2.46 11.79 -15.45
CA PHE A 85 1.55 10.74 -15.93
C PHE A 85 0.12 10.94 -15.43
N PHE A 86 -0.06 11.73 -14.38
CA PHE A 86 -1.38 12.03 -13.83
C PHE A 86 -2.06 13.20 -14.56
N GLU A 87 -1.35 13.86 -15.48
CA GLU A 87 -1.87 14.95 -16.29
C GLU A 87 -2.40 14.41 -17.62
N GLY A 88 -3.24 15.21 -18.29
CA GLY A 88 -3.79 14.86 -19.59
C GLY A 88 -4.92 13.84 -19.51
N SER A 89 -5.26 13.28 -20.68
CA SER A 89 -6.35 12.32 -20.79
C SER A 89 -5.96 10.92 -20.33
N LEU A 90 -6.95 10.08 -20.07
CA LEU A 90 -6.75 8.67 -19.79
C LEU A 90 -6.10 7.96 -21.01
N ASP A 91 -6.48 8.34 -22.23
CA ASP A 91 -5.87 7.78 -23.44
C ASP A 91 -4.37 8.11 -23.50
N ASP A 92 -3.98 9.32 -23.13
CA ASP A 92 -2.58 9.73 -23.06
C ASP A 92 -1.83 8.88 -22.03
N PHE A 93 -2.43 8.62 -20.89
CA PHE A 93 -1.87 7.74 -19.88
C PHE A 93 -1.58 6.35 -20.44
N TRP A 94 -2.56 5.73 -21.09
CA TRP A 94 -2.41 4.39 -21.65
C TRP A 94 -1.33 4.32 -22.74
N LYS A 95 -1.13 5.40 -23.48
CA LYS A 95 -0.05 5.49 -24.48
C LYS A 95 1.32 5.63 -23.85
N ARG A 96 1.42 6.30 -22.70
CA ARG A 96 2.70 6.61 -22.06
C ARG A 96 3.15 5.55 -21.06
N VAL A 97 2.25 4.91 -20.34
CA VAL A 97 2.60 4.02 -19.24
C VAL A 97 3.55 2.89 -19.64
N PRO A 98 3.52 2.32 -20.88
CA PRO A 98 4.51 1.33 -21.29
C PRO A 98 5.96 1.83 -21.26
N SER A 99 6.18 3.13 -21.29
CA SER A 99 7.53 3.69 -21.18
C SER A 99 8.19 3.44 -19.81
N LEU A 100 7.40 3.07 -18.80
CA LEU A 100 7.91 2.73 -17.49
C LEU A 100 8.34 1.26 -17.36
N ASP A 101 7.95 0.42 -18.32
CA ASP A 101 8.11 -1.04 -18.20
C ASP A 101 9.56 -1.49 -18.10
N ALA A 102 10.47 -0.86 -18.88
CA ALA A 102 11.87 -1.25 -18.88
C ALA A 102 12.53 -1.03 -17.51
N ASP A 103 12.28 0.11 -16.88
CA ASP A 103 12.85 0.43 -15.57
C ASP A 103 12.27 -0.47 -14.48
N PHE A 104 10.95 -0.71 -14.52
CA PHE A 104 10.32 -1.63 -13.58
C PHE A 104 10.89 -3.04 -13.73
N GLU A 105 11.07 -3.53 -14.95
CA GLU A 105 11.62 -4.87 -15.17
C GLU A 105 13.07 -4.99 -14.70
N ALA A 106 13.89 -3.98 -14.98
CA ALA A 106 15.27 -3.98 -14.50
C ALA A 106 15.35 -4.08 -12.97
N ARG A 107 14.52 -3.31 -12.28
CA ARG A 107 14.48 -3.35 -10.81
C ARG A 107 13.86 -4.65 -10.31
N ARG A 108 12.81 -5.15 -10.96
CA ARG A 108 12.18 -6.43 -10.60
C ARG A 108 13.19 -7.57 -10.62
N GLN A 109 14.06 -7.61 -11.63
CA GLN A 109 15.11 -8.65 -11.72
C GLN A 109 16.06 -8.61 -10.53
N VAL A 110 16.42 -7.41 -10.07
CA VAL A 110 17.26 -7.26 -8.87
C VAL A 110 16.52 -7.79 -7.64
N LEU A 111 15.24 -7.43 -7.48
CA LEU A 111 14.41 -7.92 -6.37
C LEU A 111 14.28 -9.44 -6.38
N GLU A 112 14.10 -10.04 -7.54
CA GLU A 112 14.01 -11.49 -7.67
C GLU A 112 15.27 -12.17 -7.16
N LYS A 113 16.45 -11.66 -7.52
CA LYS A 113 17.74 -12.17 -7.04
C LYS A 113 17.91 -12.00 -5.53
N GLU A 114 17.38 -10.92 -4.98
CA GLU A 114 17.47 -10.61 -3.55
C GLU A 114 16.35 -11.25 -2.73
N HIS A 115 15.42 -11.98 -3.36
CA HIS A 115 14.22 -12.53 -2.72
C HIS A 115 13.40 -11.45 -2.03
N LYS A 116 13.06 -10.39 -2.76
CA LYS A 116 12.24 -9.28 -2.29
C LYS A 116 11.02 -9.09 -3.16
N HIS A 117 9.95 -8.55 -2.57
CA HIS A 117 8.74 -8.14 -3.27
C HIS A 117 8.48 -6.65 -3.07
N TRP A 118 7.84 -6.03 -4.05
CA TRP A 118 7.28 -4.69 -3.87
C TRP A 118 5.98 -4.74 -3.11
N ARG A 119 5.82 -3.81 -2.16
CA ARG A 119 4.55 -3.53 -1.49
C ARG A 119 4.35 -2.03 -1.37
N PHE A 120 3.14 -1.57 -1.61
CA PHE A 120 2.80 -0.17 -1.39
C PHE A 120 2.35 -0.03 0.06
N VAL A 121 3.16 0.63 0.86
CA VAL A 121 3.03 0.62 2.33
C VAL A 121 2.61 1.98 2.84
N ALA A 122 1.58 1.98 3.69
CA ALA A 122 1.18 3.11 4.51
C ALA A 122 1.83 2.97 5.89
N LYS A 123 2.41 4.02 6.40
CA LYS A 123 3.13 3.99 7.69
C LYS A 123 2.82 5.22 8.52
N LEU A 124 2.58 4.99 9.81
CA LEU A 124 2.57 6.00 10.86
C LEU A 124 3.61 5.59 11.89
N GLU A 125 4.62 6.43 12.10
CA GLU A 125 5.69 6.18 13.06
C GLU A 125 6.20 7.50 13.60
N ASP A 126 6.37 7.61 14.91
CA ASP A 126 6.82 8.85 15.58
C ASP A 126 5.97 10.06 15.20
N GLY A 127 4.66 9.86 15.05
CA GLY A 127 3.72 10.92 14.66
C GLY A 127 3.81 11.35 13.20
N LYS A 128 4.62 10.68 12.38
CA LYS A 128 4.79 10.99 10.95
C LYS A 128 4.12 9.95 10.08
N ALA A 129 3.34 10.41 9.11
CA ALA A 129 2.63 9.55 8.17
C ALA A 129 3.26 9.59 6.78
N SER A 130 3.34 8.43 6.15
CA SER A 130 3.87 8.30 4.79
C SER A 130 3.19 7.16 4.04
N VAL A 131 3.19 7.27 2.72
CA VAL A 131 2.84 6.17 1.82
C VAL A 131 3.92 6.05 0.75
N GLY A 132 4.24 4.83 0.35
CA GLY A 132 5.25 4.63 -0.68
C GLY A 132 5.49 3.19 -1.02
N LEU A 133 6.14 2.98 -2.17
CA LEU A 133 6.54 1.67 -2.62
C LEU A 133 7.78 1.23 -1.87
N GLN A 134 7.71 0.07 -1.22
CA GLN A 134 8.82 -0.52 -0.46
C GLN A 134 9.19 -1.89 -1.00
N GLU A 135 10.44 -2.26 -0.80
CA GLU A 135 10.99 -3.57 -1.12
C GLU A 135 11.09 -4.38 0.17
N VAL A 136 10.31 -5.44 0.28
CA VAL A 136 10.26 -6.25 1.50
C VAL A 136 10.89 -7.62 1.27
N GLY A 137 11.69 -8.05 2.21
CA GLY A 137 12.35 -9.36 2.18
C GLY A 137 11.49 -10.47 2.75
N ALA A 138 11.96 -11.71 2.63
CA ALA A 138 11.22 -12.91 3.00
C ALA A 138 10.82 -12.98 4.48
N ASN A 139 11.54 -12.28 5.35
CA ASN A 139 11.24 -12.26 6.78
C ASN A 139 10.20 -11.20 7.17
N HIS A 140 9.81 -10.35 6.23
CA HIS A 140 8.81 -9.32 6.49
C HIS A 140 7.40 -9.93 6.37
N PRO A 141 6.47 -9.59 7.29
CA PRO A 141 5.09 -10.11 7.22
C PRO A 141 4.35 -9.81 5.93
N PHE A 142 4.75 -8.76 5.20
CA PHE A 142 4.10 -8.40 3.93
C PHE A 142 4.59 -9.19 2.73
N TYR A 143 5.68 -9.95 2.87
CA TYR A 143 6.31 -10.64 1.75
C TYR A 143 5.34 -11.60 1.05
N GLY A 144 4.62 -12.41 1.83
CA GLY A 144 3.71 -13.43 1.33
C GLY A 144 2.26 -12.98 1.13
N LEU A 145 1.98 -11.67 1.18
CA LEU A 145 0.62 -11.16 1.05
C LEU A 145 0.09 -11.37 -0.38
N GLU A 146 -0.89 -12.26 -0.51
CA GLU A 146 -1.38 -12.72 -1.82
C GLU A 146 -2.50 -11.82 -2.40
N GLY A 147 -2.60 -11.83 -3.74
CA GLY A 147 -3.71 -11.26 -4.48
C GLY A 147 -3.94 -9.79 -4.17
N SER A 148 -5.16 -9.46 -3.80
CA SER A 148 -5.60 -8.12 -3.41
C SER A 148 -5.83 -7.99 -1.89
N ASN A 149 -5.23 -8.86 -1.10
CA ASN A 149 -5.40 -8.88 0.35
C ASN A 149 -4.74 -7.66 1.02
N ASN A 150 -5.28 -7.30 2.17
CA ASN A 150 -4.79 -6.20 3.00
C ASN A 150 -4.26 -6.73 4.32
N ILE A 151 -3.33 -5.99 4.90
CA ILE A 151 -2.72 -6.34 6.18
C ILE A 151 -2.36 -5.07 6.95
N ILE A 152 -2.54 -5.10 8.27
CA ILE A 152 -2.15 -4.01 9.16
C ILE A 152 -1.31 -4.60 10.29
N LEU A 153 -0.15 -4.00 10.54
CA LEU A 153 0.70 -4.29 11.69
C LEU A 153 0.57 -3.13 12.68
N LEU A 154 0.21 -3.46 13.91
CA LEU A 154 0.10 -2.49 14.99
C LEU A 154 1.20 -2.75 16.01
N THR A 155 2.06 -1.75 16.24
CA THR A 155 3.00 -1.77 17.34
C THR A 155 2.42 -0.91 18.46
N THR A 156 2.25 -1.50 19.63
CA THR A 156 1.74 -0.80 20.81
C THR A 156 2.75 -0.92 21.94
N GLU A 157 2.52 -0.23 23.06
CA GLU A 157 3.40 -0.36 24.21
C GLU A 157 3.49 -1.82 24.71
N ARG A 158 2.40 -2.58 24.63
CA ARG A 158 2.35 -4.01 25.01
C ARG A 158 2.93 -4.92 23.93
N TYR A 159 2.78 -4.57 22.65
CA TYR A 159 3.17 -5.40 21.52
C TYR A 159 4.31 -4.74 20.73
N LYS A 160 5.44 -4.48 21.41
CA LYS A 160 6.63 -3.87 20.79
C LYS A 160 7.47 -4.86 20.00
N GLU A 161 7.74 -6.05 20.58
CA GLU A 161 8.55 -7.08 19.93
C GLU A 161 7.80 -7.82 18.84
N TYR A 162 6.54 -8.11 19.09
CA TYR A 162 5.68 -8.85 18.18
C TYR A 162 4.45 -8.01 17.89
N PRO A 163 4.46 -7.22 16.79
CA PRO A 163 3.31 -6.40 16.43
C PRO A 163 2.05 -7.24 16.25
N MET A 164 0.91 -6.66 16.61
CA MET A 164 -0.38 -7.26 16.33
C MET A 164 -0.65 -7.20 14.82
N MET A 165 -1.03 -8.33 14.23
CA MET A 165 -1.28 -8.45 12.80
C MET A 165 -2.75 -8.66 12.52
N ILE A 166 -3.32 -7.81 11.65
CA ILE A 166 -4.71 -7.90 11.21
C ILE A 166 -4.70 -8.08 9.69
N GLN A 167 -5.21 -9.21 9.21
CA GLN A 167 -5.36 -9.47 7.79
C GLN A 167 -6.82 -9.48 7.39
N GLY A 168 -7.10 -9.09 6.14
CA GLY A 168 -8.44 -9.12 5.60
C GLY A 168 -8.47 -9.12 4.09
N TYR A 169 -9.64 -9.46 3.54
CA TYR A 169 -9.91 -9.39 2.12
C TYR A 169 -10.55 -8.03 1.82
N GLY A 170 -10.14 -7.37 0.73
CA GLY A 170 -10.65 -6.07 0.38
C GLY A 170 -10.43 -5.05 1.50
N ALA A 171 -11.47 -4.37 1.94
CA ALA A 171 -11.42 -3.37 3.01
C ALA A 171 -11.50 -3.97 4.43
N GLY A 172 -11.56 -5.29 4.57
CA GLY A 172 -11.84 -5.95 5.85
C GLY A 172 -10.83 -5.67 6.96
N ALA A 173 -9.53 -5.55 6.62
CA ALA A 173 -8.51 -5.28 7.61
C ALA A 173 -8.70 -3.91 8.28
N GLY A 174 -9.05 -2.88 7.49
CA GLY A 174 -9.30 -1.53 8.03
C GLY A 174 -10.50 -1.48 8.97
N VAL A 175 -11.58 -2.15 8.61
CA VAL A 175 -12.79 -2.24 9.45
C VAL A 175 -12.48 -2.95 10.77
N THR A 176 -11.75 -4.06 10.70
CA THR A 176 -11.36 -4.82 11.90
C THR A 176 -10.42 -4.00 12.78
N ALA A 177 -9.46 -3.26 12.19
CA ALA A 177 -8.53 -2.42 12.92
C ALA A 177 -9.23 -1.35 13.74
N ALA A 178 -10.26 -0.71 13.20
CA ALA A 178 -11.03 0.30 13.92
C ALA A 178 -11.63 -0.27 15.23
N GLY A 179 -12.19 -1.48 15.16
CA GLY A 179 -12.71 -2.18 16.33
C GLY A 179 -11.61 -2.53 17.33
N VAL A 180 -10.48 -3.01 16.86
CA VAL A 180 -9.31 -3.33 17.71
C VAL A 180 -8.79 -2.07 18.40
N PHE A 181 -8.70 -0.94 17.70
CA PHE A 181 -8.25 0.33 18.28
C PHE A 181 -9.16 0.74 19.45
N ALA A 182 -10.48 0.64 19.27
CA ALA A 182 -11.43 0.95 20.33
C ALA A 182 -11.19 0.07 21.57
N ASP A 183 -10.91 -1.23 21.38
CA ASP A 183 -10.69 -2.17 22.49
C ASP A 183 -9.36 -1.90 23.21
N ILE A 184 -8.26 -1.69 22.50
CA ILE A 184 -6.94 -1.54 23.13
C ILE A 184 -6.73 -0.15 23.73
N MET A 185 -7.42 0.87 23.26
CA MET A 185 -7.28 2.25 23.74
C MET A 185 -8.29 2.61 24.84
N SER A 186 -9.24 1.75 25.10
CA SER A 186 -10.25 1.98 26.14
C SER A 186 -9.73 1.73 27.56
#